data_f12b794ce447ffeb2baec86cfb323b06
#
_entry.id   f12b794ce447ffeb2baec86cfb323b06
#
_cell.length_a   1.000
_cell.length_b   1.000
_cell.length_c   1.000
_cell.angle_alpha   90.00
_cell.angle_beta   90.00
_cell.angle_gamma   90.00
#
_symmetry.space_group_name_H-M   'P 1'
#
loop_
_entity.id
_entity.type
_entity.pdbx_description
1 polymer ?
#
loop_
_entity_poly.entity_id
_entity_poly.type
_entity_poly.pdbx_seq_one_letter_code
_entity_poly.pdbx_strand_id
1 'polypeptide(L)'
;MTEEKTIQVENRFCTIVISDEAEALLAAAAAGRASVGLWRPGGEDLPGTAYLAEPEAAGDPVFLERVARRVLGLPWVIAQTDRLRIREFTEQDWRQVPADECQEEADQVFCRPELLRAYIRSQYRFYEYGIWAVEERDTGRLAGKAGVINPQGIPEGETAVLELGYHIFRPYRRRGFGTEACRAIEAYVREEMPCRVCAKIDASNEASIRTALSCGLQFTGQIYSEAGRRMCLYAGNWTAR
;
A
#
# COMPACT_ATOMS: atom_id res chain seq x y z
N MET A 1 -28.58 -8.93 5.33
CA MET A 1 -28.99 -7.48 5.38
C MET A 1 -28.26 -6.76 4.24
N THR A 2 -29.01 -6.06 3.39
CA THR A 2 -28.44 -5.33 2.25
C THR A 2 -28.77 -3.85 2.35
N GLU A 3 -27.78 -2.98 2.24
CA GLU A 3 -27.95 -1.54 2.18
C GLU A 3 -27.14 -0.92 1.04
N GLU A 4 -27.50 0.29 0.63
CA GLU A 4 -26.76 1.06 -0.38
C GLU A 4 -26.32 2.40 0.22
N LYS A 5 -25.04 2.73 0.04
CA LYS A 5 -24.48 4.03 0.44
C LYS A 5 -23.89 4.73 -0.77
N THR A 6 -24.28 5.99 -0.95
CA THR A 6 -23.69 6.84 -2.00
C THR A 6 -22.63 7.73 -1.39
N ILE A 7 -21.40 7.57 -1.85
CA ILE A 7 -20.23 8.31 -1.40
C ILE A 7 -19.86 9.33 -2.48
N GLN A 8 -19.73 10.58 -2.06
CA GLN A 8 -19.20 11.64 -2.93
C GLN A 8 -17.68 11.72 -2.77
N VAL A 9 -16.96 11.61 -3.87
CA VAL A 9 -15.52 11.78 -3.94
C VAL A 9 -15.22 12.84 -4.99
N GLU A 10 -14.69 13.99 -4.55
CA GLU A 10 -14.51 15.16 -5.41
C GLU A 10 -15.85 15.56 -6.09
N ASN A 11 -15.91 15.55 -7.43
CA ASN A 11 -17.13 15.86 -8.19
C ASN A 11 -17.84 14.61 -8.74
N ARG A 12 -17.54 13.43 -8.17
CA ARG A 12 -18.08 12.14 -8.63
C ARG A 12 -18.83 11.44 -7.48
N PHE A 13 -19.79 10.59 -7.85
CA PHE A 13 -20.55 9.80 -6.89
C PHE A 13 -20.32 8.31 -7.17
N CYS A 14 -20.19 7.52 -6.10
CA CYS A 14 -20.09 6.08 -6.14
C CYS A 14 -21.12 5.49 -5.19
N THR A 15 -22.04 4.67 -5.69
CA THR A 15 -22.98 3.91 -4.86
C THR A 15 -22.39 2.54 -4.59
N ILE A 16 -22.25 2.19 -3.31
CA ILE A 16 -21.67 0.96 -2.79
C ILE A 16 -22.81 0.11 -2.21
N VAL A 17 -22.92 -1.13 -2.66
CA VAL A 17 -23.80 -2.16 -2.08
C VAL A 17 -23.07 -2.83 -0.93
N ILE A 18 -23.63 -2.79 0.27
CA ILE A 18 -23.07 -3.42 1.47
C ILE A 18 -24.01 -4.55 1.88
N SER A 19 -23.52 -5.79 1.91
CA SER A 19 -24.40 -6.95 2.15
C SER A 19 -23.66 -8.12 2.80
N ASP A 20 -24.39 -8.90 3.60
CA ASP A 20 -24.03 -10.25 4.06
C ASP A 20 -24.70 -11.37 3.23
N GLU A 21 -25.33 -11.02 2.11
CA GLU A 21 -26.03 -11.94 1.23
C GLU A 21 -25.25 -12.14 -0.08
N ALA A 22 -24.81 -13.36 -0.35
CA ALA A 22 -24.03 -13.71 -1.55
C ALA A 22 -24.78 -13.33 -2.85
N GLU A 23 -26.10 -13.52 -2.90
CA GLU A 23 -26.90 -13.19 -4.07
C GLU A 23 -26.89 -11.69 -4.40
N ALA A 24 -27.01 -10.83 -3.38
CA ALA A 24 -26.96 -9.37 -3.55
C ALA A 24 -25.58 -8.91 -4.05
N LEU A 25 -24.50 -9.50 -3.52
CA LEU A 25 -23.13 -9.18 -3.94
C LEU A 25 -22.85 -9.65 -5.37
N LEU A 26 -23.30 -10.83 -5.75
CA LEU A 26 -23.19 -11.34 -7.13
C LEU A 26 -23.99 -10.47 -8.11
N ALA A 27 -25.20 -10.06 -7.73
CA ALA A 27 -26.01 -9.15 -8.55
C ALA A 27 -25.32 -7.79 -8.72
N ALA A 28 -24.72 -7.23 -7.65
CA ALA A 28 -23.95 -6.00 -7.73
C ALA A 28 -22.73 -6.15 -8.65
N ALA A 29 -21.99 -7.25 -8.54
CA ALA A 29 -20.84 -7.55 -9.39
C ALA A 29 -21.25 -7.68 -10.87
N ALA A 30 -22.32 -8.40 -11.17
CA ALA A 30 -22.87 -8.56 -12.52
C ALA A 30 -23.29 -7.23 -13.14
N ALA A 31 -23.80 -6.31 -12.31
CA ALA A 31 -24.16 -4.95 -12.72
C ALA A 31 -22.96 -3.97 -12.78
N GLY A 32 -21.73 -4.42 -12.49
CA GLY A 32 -20.53 -3.57 -12.43
C GLY A 32 -20.54 -2.54 -11.29
N ARG A 33 -21.34 -2.80 -10.25
CA ARG A 33 -21.47 -1.91 -9.09
C ARG A 33 -20.40 -2.21 -8.03
N ALA A 34 -20.00 -1.19 -7.29
CA ALA A 34 -19.16 -1.36 -6.10
C ALA A 34 -19.89 -2.15 -5.03
N SER A 35 -19.19 -3.07 -4.36
CA SER A 35 -19.77 -3.84 -3.26
C SER A 35 -18.77 -4.11 -2.14
N VAL A 36 -19.30 -4.21 -0.92
CA VAL A 36 -18.60 -4.63 0.29
C VAL A 36 -19.39 -5.77 0.93
N GLY A 37 -18.72 -6.90 1.13
CA GLY A 37 -19.29 -8.03 1.86
C GLY A 37 -19.11 -7.83 3.37
N LEU A 38 -20.19 -7.98 4.13
CA LEU A 38 -20.16 -7.96 5.59
C LEU A 38 -19.69 -9.32 6.12
N TRP A 39 -18.42 -9.39 6.43
CA TRP A 39 -17.82 -10.62 6.96
C TRP A 39 -18.02 -10.73 8.48
N ARG A 40 -18.29 -11.96 8.94
CA ARG A 40 -18.37 -12.31 10.36
C ARG A 40 -17.67 -13.65 10.60
N PRO A 41 -17.01 -13.86 11.73
CA PRO A 41 -16.42 -15.16 12.08
C PRO A 41 -17.45 -16.29 11.99
N GLY A 42 -17.14 -17.34 11.22
CA GLY A 42 -18.04 -18.47 10.99
C GLY A 42 -19.19 -18.21 10.02
N GLY A 43 -19.21 -17.06 9.34
CA GLY A 43 -20.16 -16.76 8.26
C GLY A 43 -19.87 -17.53 6.98
N GLU A 44 -20.81 -17.44 6.03
CA GLU A 44 -20.68 -18.03 4.70
C GLU A 44 -19.67 -17.26 3.83
N ASP A 45 -19.14 -17.94 2.81
CA ASP A 45 -18.33 -17.29 1.78
C ASP A 45 -19.16 -16.23 1.04
N LEU A 46 -18.59 -15.05 0.83
CA LEU A 46 -19.23 -13.93 0.15
C LEU A 46 -18.58 -13.70 -1.23
N PRO A 47 -18.95 -14.47 -2.26
CA PRO A 47 -18.40 -14.30 -3.59
C PRO A 47 -18.93 -13.01 -4.25
N GLY A 48 -18.20 -12.54 -5.28
CA GLY A 48 -18.62 -11.39 -6.09
C GLY A 48 -18.21 -10.02 -5.53
N THR A 49 -17.62 -9.96 -4.34
CA THR A 49 -17.07 -8.71 -3.81
C THR A 49 -15.54 -8.72 -3.75
N ALA A 50 -14.95 -7.56 -3.96
CA ALA A 50 -13.51 -7.34 -3.82
C ALA A 50 -13.12 -6.83 -2.41
N TYR A 51 -14.11 -6.46 -1.61
CA TYR A 51 -13.92 -5.91 -0.27
C TYR A 51 -14.73 -6.69 0.75
N LEU A 52 -14.04 -7.14 1.79
CA LEU A 52 -14.67 -7.76 2.96
C LEU A 52 -14.37 -6.91 4.18
N ALA A 53 -15.37 -6.64 4.97
CA ALA A 53 -15.21 -5.86 6.20
C ALA A 53 -16.17 -6.37 7.29
N GLU A 54 -15.76 -6.27 8.53
CA GLU A 54 -16.68 -6.43 9.65
C GLU A 54 -17.73 -5.30 9.64
N PRO A 55 -18.93 -5.52 10.20
CA PRO A 55 -20.03 -4.55 10.13
C PRO A 55 -19.66 -3.14 10.62
N GLU A 56 -18.81 -3.05 11.64
CA GLU A 56 -18.34 -1.77 12.18
C GLU A 56 -17.42 -1.06 11.18
N ALA A 57 -16.47 -1.77 10.61
CA ALA A 57 -15.55 -1.24 9.59
C ALA A 57 -16.27 -0.88 8.29
N ALA A 58 -17.28 -1.67 7.88
CA ALA A 58 -18.11 -1.36 6.71
C ALA A 58 -18.96 -0.09 6.89
N GLY A 59 -19.14 0.38 8.12
CA GLY A 59 -19.79 1.64 8.44
C GLY A 59 -18.88 2.85 8.43
N ASP A 60 -17.56 2.65 8.45
CA ASP A 60 -16.56 3.73 8.53
C ASP A 60 -16.54 4.57 7.24
N PRO A 61 -16.77 5.90 7.34
CA PRO A 61 -16.74 6.80 6.18
C PRO A 61 -15.40 6.80 5.44
N VAL A 62 -14.27 6.65 6.14
CA VAL A 62 -12.93 6.63 5.55
C VAL A 62 -12.73 5.37 4.73
N PHE A 63 -13.15 4.21 5.25
CA PHE A 63 -13.13 2.96 4.51
C PHE A 63 -13.99 3.05 3.24
N LEU A 64 -15.21 3.56 3.35
CA LEU A 64 -16.12 3.70 2.21
C LEU A 64 -15.61 4.70 1.16
N GLU A 65 -14.99 5.80 1.57
CA GLU A 65 -14.32 6.73 0.64
C GLU A 65 -13.17 6.05 -0.09
N ARG A 66 -12.36 5.24 0.60
CA ARG A 66 -11.26 4.46 0.00
C ARG A 66 -11.78 3.47 -1.05
N VAL A 67 -12.86 2.74 -0.74
CA VAL A 67 -13.53 1.87 -1.70
C VAL A 67 -14.02 2.66 -2.92
N ALA A 68 -14.72 3.78 -2.68
CA ALA A 68 -15.25 4.63 -3.74
C ALA A 68 -14.14 5.19 -4.63
N ARG A 69 -13.03 5.68 -4.08
CA ARG A 69 -11.87 6.17 -4.83
C ARG A 69 -11.32 5.10 -5.76
N ARG A 70 -11.06 3.90 -5.24
CA ARG A 70 -10.52 2.78 -6.02
C ARG A 70 -11.45 2.34 -7.15
N VAL A 71 -12.76 2.34 -6.91
CA VAL A 71 -13.77 2.04 -7.95
C VAL A 71 -13.79 3.12 -9.02
N LEU A 72 -13.66 4.37 -8.64
CA LEU A 72 -13.62 5.51 -9.54
C LEU A 72 -12.24 5.68 -10.24
N GLY A 73 -11.26 4.83 -9.95
CA GLY A 73 -9.90 4.95 -10.50
C GLY A 73 -9.12 6.15 -9.95
N LEU A 74 -9.52 6.66 -8.78
CA LEU A 74 -8.83 7.72 -8.06
C LEU A 74 -7.90 7.11 -7.00
N PRO A 75 -6.65 7.60 -6.87
CA PRO A 75 -5.74 7.05 -5.88
C PRO A 75 -6.12 7.48 -4.47
N TRP A 76 -5.93 6.59 -3.50
CA TRP A 76 -5.91 6.97 -2.10
C TRP A 76 -4.59 7.66 -1.76
N VAL A 77 -4.65 8.76 -1.02
CA VAL A 77 -3.46 9.48 -0.55
C VAL A 77 -3.06 8.92 0.81
N ILE A 78 -1.87 8.36 0.88
CA ILE A 78 -1.29 7.74 2.08
C ILE A 78 -0.73 8.83 3.01
N ALA A 79 0.08 9.72 2.43
CA ALA A 79 0.70 10.81 3.19
C ALA A 79 1.02 11.99 2.27
N GLN A 80 1.09 13.17 2.88
CA GLN A 80 1.51 14.39 2.22
C GLN A 80 2.55 15.10 3.09
N THR A 81 3.68 15.45 2.48
CA THR A 81 4.76 16.22 3.10
C THR A 81 4.89 17.59 2.44
N ASP A 82 5.88 18.36 2.79
CA ASP A 82 6.13 19.65 2.13
C ASP A 82 6.39 19.48 0.63
N ARG A 83 7.13 18.44 0.23
CA ARG A 83 7.61 18.22 -1.13
C ARG A 83 7.00 17.02 -1.85
N LEU A 84 6.43 16.07 -1.11
CA LEU A 84 5.97 14.80 -1.67
C LEU A 84 4.49 14.55 -1.39
N ARG A 85 3.85 13.88 -2.33
CA ARG A 85 2.58 13.18 -2.14
C ARG A 85 2.83 11.70 -2.32
N ILE A 86 2.51 10.89 -1.31
CA ILE A 86 2.57 9.44 -1.36
C ILE A 86 1.15 8.95 -1.55
N ARG A 87 0.89 8.22 -2.62
CA ARG A 87 -0.44 7.78 -3.01
C ARG A 87 -0.42 6.41 -3.68
N GLU A 88 -1.55 5.75 -3.73
CA GLU A 88 -1.70 4.57 -4.56
C GLU A 88 -1.33 4.87 -6.02
N PHE A 89 -0.78 3.87 -6.72
CA PHE A 89 -0.58 3.97 -8.15
C PHE A 89 -1.92 4.03 -8.88
N THR A 90 -1.96 4.78 -9.97
CA THR A 90 -3.03 4.75 -10.97
C THR A 90 -2.62 3.92 -12.17
N GLU A 91 -3.58 3.46 -12.96
CA GLU A 91 -3.30 2.68 -14.18
C GLU A 91 -2.50 3.46 -15.25
N GLN A 92 -2.32 4.76 -15.09
CA GLN A 92 -1.58 5.60 -16.04
C GLN A 92 -0.13 5.86 -15.63
N ASP A 93 0.23 5.58 -14.39
CA ASP A 93 1.53 5.95 -13.81
C ASP A 93 2.73 5.22 -14.45
N TRP A 94 2.50 4.05 -15.05
CA TRP A 94 3.55 3.33 -15.77
C TRP A 94 4.27 4.17 -16.83
N ARG A 95 3.56 5.17 -17.40
CA ARG A 95 4.14 6.09 -18.41
C ARG A 95 5.20 7.03 -17.84
N GLN A 96 5.19 7.21 -16.53
CA GLN A 96 6.13 8.09 -15.83
C GLN A 96 7.30 7.33 -15.19
N VAL A 97 7.26 5.99 -15.17
CA VAL A 97 8.36 5.20 -14.66
C VAL A 97 9.46 5.14 -15.73
N PRO A 98 10.70 5.59 -15.44
CA PRO A 98 11.76 5.59 -16.43
C PRO A 98 12.13 4.14 -16.84
N ALA A 99 12.35 3.91 -18.13
CA ALA A 99 12.64 2.57 -18.66
C ALA A 99 13.90 1.93 -18.09
N ASP A 100 14.88 2.74 -17.71
CA ASP A 100 16.14 2.29 -17.08
C ASP A 100 15.98 1.94 -15.59
N GLU A 101 14.83 2.23 -14.99
CA GLU A 101 14.49 1.85 -13.62
C GLU A 101 13.65 0.54 -13.55
N CYS A 102 13.50 -0.17 -14.69
CA CYS A 102 12.68 -1.38 -14.85
C CYS A 102 13.53 -2.64 -15.06
N GLN A 103 14.74 -2.65 -14.55
CA GLN A 103 15.72 -3.73 -14.83
C GLN A 103 15.45 -5.00 -14.02
N GLU A 104 14.98 -4.84 -12.77
CA GLU A 104 14.69 -5.98 -11.91
C GLU A 104 13.26 -6.48 -12.14
N GLU A 105 13.04 -7.78 -11.96
CA GLU A 105 11.73 -8.41 -12.17
C GLU A 105 10.64 -7.76 -11.28
N ALA A 106 10.96 -7.47 -10.04
CA ALA A 106 10.06 -6.80 -9.11
C ALA A 106 9.66 -5.38 -9.56
N ASP A 107 10.53 -4.70 -10.31
CA ASP A 107 10.27 -3.36 -10.82
C ASP A 107 9.38 -3.38 -12.06
N GLN A 108 9.38 -4.47 -12.84
CA GLN A 108 8.56 -4.61 -14.05
C GLN A 108 7.06 -4.46 -13.79
N VAL A 109 6.60 -4.76 -12.56
CA VAL A 109 5.21 -4.55 -12.15
C VAL A 109 4.76 -3.10 -12.38
N PHE A 110 5.64 -2.13 -12.16
CA PHE A 110 5.31 -0.71 -12.26
C PHE A 110 5.56 -0.11 -13.64
N CYS A 111 6.22 -0.88 -14.53
CA CYS A 111 6.60 -0.44 -15.87
C CYS A 111 5.69 -0.95 -16.98
N ARG A 112 4.86 -1.94 -16.69
CA ARG A 112 3.97 -2.58 -17.65
C ARG A 112 2.52 -2.34 -17.27
N PRO A 113 1.69 -1.80 -18.19
CA PRO A 113 0.31 -1.42 -17.87
C PRO A 113 -0.54 -2.57 -17.37
N GLU A 114 -0.38 -3.77 -17.93
CA GLU A 114 -1.11 -4.97 -17.53
C GLU A 114 -0.73 -5.45 -16.14
N LEU A 115 0.57 -5.42 -15.80
CA LEU A 115 1.06 -5.83 -14.47
C LEU A 115 0.67 -4.81 -13.40
N LEU A 116 0.80 -3.50 -13.70
CA LEU A 116 0.40 -2.44 -12.78
C LEU A 116 -1.10 -2.49 -12.50
N ARG A 117 -1.92 -2.72 -13.53
CA ARG A 117 -3.36 -2.90 -13.36
C ARG A 117 -3.68 -4.09 -12.47
N ALA A 118 -3.02 -5.23 -12.68
CA ALA A 118 -3.20 -6.41 -11.84
C ALA A 118 -2.78 -6.13 -10.39
N TYR A 119 -1.64 -5.45 -10.20
CA TYR A 119 -1.14 -5.03 -8.89
C TYR A 119 -2.13 -4.14 -8.14
N ILE A 120 -2.64 -3.08 -8.78
CA ILE A 120 -3.62 -2.16 -8.19
C ILE A 120 -4.88 -2.93 -7.75
N ARG A 121 -5.37 -3.84 -8.60
CA ARG A 121 -6.59 -4.60 -8.33
C ARG A 121 -6.44 -5.64 -7.22
N SER A 122 -5.29 -6.30 -7.13
CA SER A 122 -5.05 -7.32 -6.11
C SER A 122 -4.50 -6.72 -4.82
N GLN A 123 -3.41 -5.95 -4.92
CA GLN A 123 -2.67 -5.51 -3.75
C GLN A 123 -3.46 -4.52 -2.89
N TYR A 124 -3.94 -3.42 -3.49
CA TYR A 124 -4.64 -2.41 -2.71
C TYR A 124 -6.05 -2.81 -2.26
N ARG A 125 -6.72 -3.68 -3.04
CA ARG A 125 -8.06 -4.13 -2.65
C ARG A 125 -8.04 -5.19 -1.56
N PHE A 126 -7.05 -6.08 -1.60
CA PHE A 126 -7.00 -7.21 -0.67
C PHE A 126 -6.22 -6.89 0.62
N TYR A 127 -5.02 -6.29 0.47
CA TYR A 127 -4.16 -6.01 1.63
C TYR A 127 -4.33 -4.61 2.20
N GLU A 128 -4.92 -3.69 1.44
CA GLU A 128 -5.03 -2.26 1.75
C GLU A 128 -3.70 -1.50 1.88
N TYR A 129 -2.57 -2.17 1.70
CA TYR A 129 -1.23 -1.61 1.67
C TYR A 129 -0.42 -2.18 0.50
N GLY A 130 0.75 -1.61 0.25
CA GLY A 130 1.66 -2.04 -0.81
C GLY A 130 2.74 -1.00 -1.09
N ILE A 131 3.33 -1.10 -2.26
CA ILE A 131 4.24 -0.07 -2.78
C ILE A 131 3.40 1.01 -3.43
N TRP A 132 3.62 2.25 -3.02
CA TRP A 132 2.90 3.45 -3.45
C TRP A 132 3.77 4.33 -4.35
N ALA A 133 3.13 5.17 -5.14
CA ALA A 133 3.76 6.20 -5.94
C ALA A 133 4.26 7.34 -5.05
N VAL A 134 5.50 7.74 -5.25
CA VAL A 134 6.08 8.94 -4.63
C VAL A 134 6.08 10.04 -5.68
N GLU A 135 5.19 11.01 -5.54
CA GLU A 135 4.98 12.13 -6.46
C GLU A 135 5.59 13.41 -5.89
N GLU A 136 6.38 14.13 -6.67
CA GLU A 136 6.85 15.47 -6.33
C GLU A 136 5.69 16.45 -6.47
N ARG A 137 5.32 17.15 -5.38
CA ARG A 137 4.11 17.99 -5.34
C ARG A 137 4.13 19.15 -6.31
N ASP A 138 5.28 19.79 -6.46
CA ASP A 138 5.41 20.99 -7.30
C ASP A 138 5.22 20.70 -8.78
N THR A 139 5.56 19.49 -9.22
CA THR A 139 5.54 19.11 -10.64
C THR A 139 4.45 18.10 -10.99
N GLY A 140 3.88 17.40 -10.00
CA GLY A 140 2.98 16.27 -10.20
C GLY A 140 3.63 15.05 -10.85
N ARG A 141 4.98 15.00 -10.91
CA ARG A 141 5.72 13.90 -11.54
C ARG A 141 6.13 12.84 -10.53
N LEU A 142 6.15 11.61 -10.98
CA LEU A 142 6.66 10.51 -10.15
C LEU A 142 8.17 10.68 -9.94
N ALA A 143 8.55 10.75 -8.68
CA ALA A 143 9.94 10.80 -8.22
C ALA A 143 10.47 9.42 -7.83
N GLY A 144 9.58 8.44 -7.64
CA GLY A 144 9.92 7.10 -7.22
C GLY A 144 8.73 6.31 -6.75
N LYS A 145 9.03 5.26 -6.01
CA LYS A 145 8.05 4.40 -5.33
C LYS A 145 8.55 4.06 -3.93
N ALA A 146 7.64 3.94 -2.98
CA ALA A 146 7.94 3.55 -1.61
C ALA A 146 6.70 2.96 -0.95
N GLY A 147 6.86 2.09 0.04
CA GLY A 147 5.70 1.49 0.70
C GLY A 147 6.09 0.37 1.63
N VAL A 148 5.11 -0.43 1.97
CA VAL A 148 5.29 -1.58 2.86
C VAL A 148 4.77 -2.86 2.20
N ILE A 149 5.46 -3.96 2.45
CA ILE A 149 5.13 -5.29 1.93
C ILE A 149 5.23 -6.33 3.03
N ASN A 150 4.65 -7.50 2.81
CA ASN A 150 4.89 -8.65 3.69
C ASN A 150 6.36 -9.05 3.64
N PRO A 151 7.05 -9.12 4.79
CA PRO A 151 8.46 -9.50 4.82
C PRO A 151 8.64 -10.98 4.52
N GLN A 152 9.57 -11.32 3.64
CA GLN A 152 9.97 -12.72 3.43
C GLN A 152 11.09 -13.10 4.39
N GLY A 153 11.04 -14.33 4.92
CA GLY A 153 12.11 -14.87 5.77
C GLY A 153 12.21 -14.25 7.18
N ILE A 154 11.20 -13.52 7.61
CA ILE A 154 11.05 -13.09 9.00
C ILE A 154 10.02 -14.02 9.64
N PRO A 155 10.36 -14.68 10.76
CA PRO A 155 9.41 -15.53 11.47
C PRO A 155 8.16 -14.73 11.89
N GLU A 156 7.01 -15.36 11.76
CA GLU A 156 5.77 -14.81 12.30
C GLU A 156 5.91 -14.69 13.83
N GLY A 157 5.58 -13.52 14.34
CA GLY A 157 5.57 -13.22 15.78
C GLY A 157 4.16 -12.85 16.24
N GLU A 158 4.04 -12.54 17.53
CA GLU A 158 2.75 -12.09 18.10
C GLU A 158 2.22 -10.78 17.50
N THR A 159 3.08 -9.98 16.87
CA THR A 159 2.72 -8.72 16.22
C THR A 159 3.04 -8.79 14.74
N ALA A 160 2.09 -8.42 13.90
CA ALA A 160 2.30 -8.31 12.46
C ALA A 160 3.46 -7.35 12.14
N VAL A 161 4.28 -7.72 11.17
CA VAL A 161 5.44 -6.93 10.73
C VAL A 161 5.32 -6.68 9.24
N LEU A 162 5.57 -5.44 8.81
CA LEU A 162 5.67 -5.07 7.40
C LEU A 162 7.06 -4.55 7.06
N GLU A 163 7.55 -4.90 5.89
CA GLU A 163 8.86 -4.48 5.40
C GLU A 163 8.72 -3.16 4.61
N LEU A 164 9.41 -2.13 5.08
CA LEU A 164 9.51 -0.84 4.41
C LEU A 164 10.54 -0.92 3.29
N GLY A 165 10.12 -0.59 2.08
CA GLY A 165 10.97 -0.49 0.90
C GLY A 165 10.77 0.81 0.15
N TYR A 166 11.80 1.27 -0.54
CA TYR A 166 11.71 2.44 -1.41
C TYR A 166 12.71 2.41 -2.54
N HIS A 167 12.35 3.07 -3.64
CA HIS A 167 13.22 3.29 -4.78
C HIS A 167 12.95 4.68 -5.37
N ILE A 168 13.93 5.58 -5.26
CA ILE A 168 13.85 6.91 -5.86
C ILE A 168 14.52 6.89 -7.22
N PHE A 169 13.84 7.35 -8.25
CA PHE A 169 14.34 7.39 -9.62
C PHE A 169 15.55 8.30 -9.75
N ARG A 170 16.50 7.95 -10.61
CA ARG A 170 17.80 8.61 -10.74
C ARG A 170 17.74 10.14 -10.77
N PRO A 171 16.83 10.80 -11.54
CA PRO A 171 16.78 12.26 -11.59
C PRO A 171 16.41 12.93 -10.26
N TYR A 172 15.84 12.18 -9.31
CA TYR A 172 15.33 12.67 -8.03
C TYR A 172 16.18 12.25 -6.84
N ARG A 173 17.25 11.46 -7.07
CA ARG A 173 18.17 11.03 -6.00
C ARG A 173 18.95 12.18 -5.40
N ARG A 174 19.48 11.97 -4.19
CA ARG A 174 20.30 12.95 -3.44
C ARG A 174 19.58 14.26 -3.06
N ARG A 175 18.25 14.27 -3.18
CA ARG A 175 17.38 15.39 -2.76
C ARG A 175 16.71 15.14 -1.41
N GLY A 176 16.99 14.02 -0.75
CA GLY A 176 16.36 13.62 0.52
C GLY A 176 14.98 12.98 0.39
N PHE A 177 14.48 12.77 -0.81
CA PHE A 177 13.13 12.25 -1.06
C PHE A 177 12.89 10.85 -0.48
N GLY A 178 13.89 9.95 -0.54
CA GLY A 178 13.79 8.62 0.06
C GLY A 178 13.55 8.67 1.56
N THR A 179 14.34 9.47 2.27
CA THR A 179 14.20 9.66 3.72
C THR A 179 12.85 10.29 4.08
N GLU A 180 12.43 11.31 3.33
CA GLU A 180 11.16 12.01 3.55
C GLU A 180 9.97 11.07 3.34
N ALA A 181 9.97 10.30 2.25
CA ALA A 181 8.94 9.32 1.95
C ALA A 181 8.87 8.22 3.02
N CYS A 182 10.02 7.63 3.39
CA CYS A 182 10.07 6.58 4.40
C CYS A 182 9.56 7.04 5.77
N ARG A 183 9.90 8.25 6.20
CA ARG A 183 9.39 8.81 7.46
C ARG A 183 7.87 9.01 7.43
N ALA A 184 7.34 9.51 6.32
CA ALA A 184 5.91 9.71 6.17
C ALA A 184 5.14 8.38 6.15
N ILE A 185 5.70 7.37 5.48
CA ILE A 185 5.12 6.02 5.44
C ILE A 185 5.19 5.35 6.82
N GLU A 186 6.31 5.46 7.51
CA GLU A 186 6.46 4.91 8.87
C GLU A 186 5.45 5.53 9.83
N ALA A 187 5.27 6.85 9.76
CA ALA A 187 4.27 7.55 10.56
C ALA A 187 2.85 7.07 10.24
N TYR A 188 2.51 6.93 8.96
CA TYR A 188 1.22 6.41 8.52
C TYR A 188 0.96 4.99 9.04
N VAL A 189 1.92 4.08 8.87
CA VAL A 189 1.80 2.69 9.36
C VAL A 189 1.60 2.68 10.87
N ARG A 190 2.34 3.48 11.61
CA ARG A 190 2.22 3.57 13.07
C ARG A 190 0.86 4.06 13.56
N GLU A 191 0.24 4.97 12.81
CA GLU A 191 -1.03 5.59 13.18
C GLU A 191 -2.24 4.77 12.74
N GLU A 192 -2.15 4.18 11.53
CA GLU A 192 -3.30 3.56 10.87
C GLU A 192 -3.29 2.02 10.90
N MET A 193 -2.16 1.39 11.23
CA MET A 193 -2.02 -0.05 11.11
C MET A 193 -1.51 -0.70 12.40
N PRO A 194 -2.11 -1.83 12.88
CA PRO A 194 -1.67 -2.53 14.09
C PRO A 194 -0.45 -3.42 13.80
N CYS A 195 0.60 -2.89 13.18
CA CYS A 195 1.78 -3.64 12.80
C CYS A 195 3.07 -2.88 13.08
N ARG A 196 4.19 -3.61 13.08
CA ARG A 196 5.54 -3.05 13.18
C ARG A 196 6.15 -2.87 11.80
N VAL A 197 7.08 -1.94 11.70
CA VAL A 197 7.87 -1.74 10.47
C VAL A 197 9.26 -2.30 10.67
N CYS A 198 9.74 -3.05 9.67
CA CYS A 198 11.13 -3.45 9.55
C CYS A 198 11.70 -3.03 8.20
N ALA A 199 13.02 -3.12 8.05
CA ALA A 199 13.70 -2.95 6.77
C ALA A 199 14.84 -3.96 6.66
N LYS A 200 14.91 -4.65 5.51
CA LYS A 200 16.04 -5.53 5.16
C LYS A 200 16.94 -4.78 4.19
N ILE A 201 18.17 -4.53 4.59
CA ILE A 201 19.08 -3.66 3.86
C ILE A 201 20.39 -4.38 3.61
N ASP A 202 20.87 -4.40 2.36
CA ASP A 202 22.22 -4.89 2.05
C ASP A 202 23.25 -4.16 2.93
N ALA A 203 24.15 -4.92 3.56
CA ALA A 203 25.11 -4.40 4.51
C ALA A 203 26.07 -3.33 3.91
N SER A 204 26.18 -3.26 2.59
CA SER A 204 26.96 -2.26 1.86
C SER A 204 26.17 -1.01 1.51
N ASN A 205 24.82 -1.03 1.66
CA ASN A 205 23.96 0.11 1.29
C ASN A 205 23.82 1.13 2.42
N GLU A 206 24.91 1.90 2.65
CA GLU A 206 24.94 2.93 3.70
C GLU A 206 23.82 3.98 3.57
N ALA A 207 23.36 4.29 2.35
CA ALA A 207 22.33 5.30 2.15
C ALA A 207 20.99 4.80 2.73
N SER A 208 20.62 3.54 2.46
CA SER A 208 19.41 2.93 3.01
C SER A 208 19.52 2.71 4.52
N ILE A 209 20.69 2.35 5.02
CA ILE A 209 20.95 2.25 6.47
C ILE A 209 20.68 3.59 7.17
N ARG A 210 21.22 4.69 6.65
CA ARG A 210 20.97 6.03 7.20
C ARG A 210 19.48 6.40 7.15
N THR A 211 18.80 6.03 6.08
CA THR A 211 17.35 6.25 5.96
C THR A 211 16.58 5.47 7.02
N ALA A 212 16.85 4.18 7.20
CA ALA A 212 16.19 3.36 8.22
C ALA A 212 16.41 3.93 9.64
N LEU A 213 17.64 4.29 9.99
CA LEU A 213 17.96 4.93 11.28
C LEU A 213 17.20 6.25 11.45
N SER A 214 17.04 7.05 10.38
CA SER A 214 16.30 8.30 10.42
C SER A 214 14.78 8.14 10.59
N CYS A 215 14.26 6.95 10.30
CA CYS A 215 12.87 6.54 10.57
C CYS A 215 12.70 5.95 11.98
N GLY A 216 13.74 5.97 12.83
CA GLY A 216 13.69 5.40 14.17
C GLY A 216 13.86 3.87 14.23
N LEU A 217 14.16 3.23 13.10
CA LEU A 217 14.45 1.80 13.08
C LEU A 217 15.84 1.54 13.66
N GLN A 218 15.98 0.49 14.44
CA GLN A 218 17.24 0.10 15.09
C GLN A 218 17.75 -1.21 14.51
N PHE A 219 19.05 -1.38 14.43
CA PHE A 219 19.65 -2.65 14.03
C PHE A 219 19.29 -3.76 15.02
N THR A 220 18.72 -4.84 14.52
CA THR A 220 18.26 -5.98 15.33
C THR A 220 19.03 -7.27 15.04
N GLY A 221 19.71 -7.35 13.91
CA GLY A 221 20.46 -8.54 13.53
C GLY A 221 20.86 -8.62 12.08
N GLN A 222 21.42 -9.75 11.70
CA GLN A 222 21.79 -10.06 10.31
C GLN A 222 21.03 -11.28 9.84
N ILE A 223 20.60 -11.26 8.59
CA ILE A 223 19.96 -12.35 7.90
C ILE A 223 20.65 -12.55 6.55
N TYR A 224 20.38 -13.66 5.90
CA TYR A 224 20.86 -13.91 4.54
C TYR A 224 19.66 -13.94 3.58
N SER A 225 19.79 -13.29 2.43
CA SER A 225 18.83 -13.43 1.35
C SER A 225 18.86 -14.84 0.75
N GLU A 226 17.85 -15.20 -0.03
CA GLU A 226 17.83 -16.48 -0.77
C GLU A 226 19.07 -16.65 -1.68
N ALA A 227 19.61 -15.54 -2.19
CA ALA A 227 20.84 -15.52 -2.98
C ALA A 227 22.12 -15.53 -2.12
N GLY A 228 22.03 -15.77 -0.80
CA GLY A 228 23.16 -15.80 0.13
C GLY A 228 23.82 -14.45 0.43
N ARG A 229 23.20 -13.32 0.04
CA ARG A 229 23.71 -11.98 0.37
C ARG A 229 23.43 -11.63 1.82
N ARG A 230 24.41 -11.04 2.48
CA ARG A 230 24.29 -10.60 3.87
C ARG A 230 23.43 -9.33 3.93
N MET A 231 22.33 -9.42 4.64
CA MET A 231 21.37 -8.35 4.86
C MET A 231 21.38 -7.95 6.35
N CYS A 232 21.25 -6.68 6.62
CA CYS A 232 21.03 -6.12 7.95
C CYS A 232 19.52 -5.93 8.15
N LEU A 233 19.01 -6.43 9.27
CA LEU A 233 17.62 -6.22 9.68
C LEU A 233 17.55 -5.05 10.64
N TYR A 234 16.67 -4.11 10.34
CA TYR A 234 16.32 -2.96 11.17
C TYR A 234 14.84 -3.05 11.53
N ALA A 235 14.48 -2.75 12.76
CA ALA A 235 13.09 -2.74 13.19
C ALA A 235 12.81 -1.60 14.18
N GLY A 236 11.57 -1.14 14.22
CA GLY A 236 11.15 -0.14 15.20
C GLY A 236 10.93 -0.73 16.57
N ASN A 237 11.33 0.00 17.62
CA ASN A 237 10.98 -0.32 19.01
C ASN A 237 9.58 0.21 19.32
N TRP A 238 8.56 -0.59 19.05
CA TRP A 238 7.20 -0.22 19.37
C TRP A 238 6.72 -1.04 20.56
N THR A 239 6.39 -0.37 21.62
CA THR A 239 5.50 -0.96 22.63
C THR A 239 4.09 -0.86 22.05
N ALA A 240 3.40 -1.98 21.89
CA ALA A 240 1.98 -2.00 21.57
C ALA A 240 1.23 -1.09 22.57
N ARG A 241 0.41 -0.21 22.04
CA ARG A 241 -0.53 0.56 22.87
C ARG A 241 -1.74 -0.29 23.19
#